data_71d8ed193c5eea65104ce4de0aa24c48
#
_entry.id   71d8ed193c5eea65104ce4de0aa24c48
#
_cell.length_a   1.000
_cell.length_b   1.000
_cell.length_c   1.000
_cell.angle_alpha   90.00
_cell.angle_beta   90.00
_cell.angle_gamma   90.00
#
_symmetry.space_group_name_H-M   'P 1'
#
loop_
_entity.id
_entity.type
_entity.pdbx_description
1 polymer ?
#
loop_
_entity_poly.entity_id
_entity_poly.type
_entity_poly.pdbx_seq_one_letter_code
_entity_poly.pdbx_strand_id
1 'polypeptide(L)'
;VFIAADLDSSATPPTRHGSVYVFRRHADDTLEFTQKLLPLGLGESPTWAFGHNIAYSGTTLAVSEQGASRDFENQGVVSLYELQDGLWTLSQELTHSDAGRQWYPRNFGNGLSMDRDTLVAGTSRHLVYNFSYVFGRGGDGVWREVAVLEPGDATPPGWFERGFGQGSAVQGDRLVVAASEEHITTYPHTRTGAAYAFDLSCEICDADLDADGTLTIFDFLTFFNLFDAGDAQADFDSDGELTIFDFLAYQTAFDVGCE
;
A
#
# COMPACT_ATOMS: atom_id res chain seq x y z
N VAL A 1 5.30 19.92 -0.60
CA VAL A 1 4.07 19.91 -1.41
C VAL A 1 4.34 19.10 -2.66
N PHE A 2 3.41 18.22 -3.02
CA PHE A 2 3.47 17.40 -4.23
C PHE A 2 2.34 17.79 -5.16
N ILE A 3 2.63 17.90 -6.46
CA ILE A 3 1.64 18.16 -7.51
C ILE A 3 1.82 17.08 -8.57
N ALA A 4 0.79 16.28 -8.77
CA ALA A 4 0.76 15.26 -9.79
C ALA A 4 0.26 15.81 -11.12
N ALA A 5 0.82 15.31 -12.20
CA ALA A 5 0.42 15.58 -13.59
C ALA A 5 0.41 14.24 -14.33
N ASP A 6 -0.61 13.44 -14.10
CA ASP A 6 -0.74 12.04 -14.54
C ASP A 6 -0.80 11.86 -16.09
N LEU A 7 -1.00 12.94 -16.80
CA LEU A 7 -1.01 12.99 -18.27
C LEU A 7 0.10 13.88 -18.83
N ASP A 8 1.13 14.22 -18.05
CA ASP A 8 2.25 15.04 -18.54
C ASP A 8 2.95 14.34 -19.70
N SER A 9 3.01 15.03 -20.85
CA SER A 9 3.65 14.58 -22.07
C SER A 9 4.90 15.39 -22.41
N SER A 10 5.49 16.05 -21.42
CA SER A 10 6.66 16.93 -21.61
C SER A 10 7.97 16.19 -21.94
N ALA A 11 7.95 14.86 -21.93
CA ALA A 11 9.07 14.03 -22.38
C ALA A 11 9.20 14.03 -23.92
N THR A 12 10.40 13.82 -24.45
CA THR A 12 10.66 13.71 -25.89
C THR A 12 11.15 12.30 -26.21
N PRO A 13 10.40 11.49 -26.99
CA PRO A 13 9.15 11.82 -27.69
C PRO A 13 7.96 11.99 -26.71
N PRO A 14 6.92 12.73 -27.11
CA PRO A 14 5.79 13.02 -26.24
C PRO A 14 5.01 11.72 -25.96
N THR A 15 5.20 11.21 -24.77
CA THR A 15 4.51 10.03 -24.25
C THR A 15 3.78 10.45 -22.98
N ARG A 16 2.53 10.04 -22.85
CA ARG A 16 1.69 10.42 -21.70
C ARG A 16 2.06 9.60 -20.45
N HIS A 17 3.28 9.75 -19.96
CA HIS A 17 3.74 8.96 -18.82
C HIS A 17 3.27 9.49 -17.47
N GLY A 18 2.97 10.79 -17.41
CA GLY A 18 2.75 11.47 -16.15
C GLY A 18 4.05 11.87 -15.44
N SER A 19 3.92 12.70 -14.42
CA SER A 19 5.03 13.13 -13.58
C SER A 19 4.53 13.66 -12.24
N VAL A 20 5.41 13.72 -11.24
CA VAL A 20 5.14 14.35 -9.96
C VAL A 20 6.17 15.46 -9.73
N TYR A 21 5.66 16.65 -9.45
CA TYR A 21 6.47 17.84 -9.13
C TYR A 21 6.54 18.00 -7.62
N VAL A 22 7.73 18.15 -7.10
CA VAL A 22 8.00 18.35 -5.68
C VAL A 22 8.38 19.79 -5.43
N PHE A 23 7.74 20.41 -4.43
CA PHE A 23 8.02 21.75 -4.00
C PHE A 23 8.33 21.78 -2.51
N ARG A 24 9.31 22.59 -2.12
CA ARG A 24 9.54 22.96 -0.72
C ARG A 24 8.68 24.17 -0.39
N ARG A 25 7.98 24.13 0.74
CA ARG A 25 7.28 25.28 1.31
C ARG A 25 8.18 25.97 2.32
N HIS A 26 8.39 27.26 2.15
CA HIS A 26 9.10 28.12 3.06
C HIS A 26 8.19 28.67 4.16
N ALA A 27 8.81 29.26 5.19
CA ALA A 27 8.07 29.83 6.34
C ALA A 27 7.17 31.02 5.95
N ASP A 28 7.44 31.67 4.84
CA ASP A 28 6.65 32.76 4.25
C ASP A 28 5.56 32.26 3.27
N ASP A 29 5.28 30.94 3.28
CA ASP A 29 4.33 30.26 2.41
C ASP A 29 4.70 30.24 0.91
N THR A 30 5.87 30.71 0.54
CA THR A 30 6.35 30.55 -0.85
C THR A 30 6.72 29.11 -1.14
N LEU A 31 6.56 28.71 -2.42
CA LEU A 31 6.90 27.38 -2.91
C LEU A 31 8.12 27.45 -3.83
N GLU A 32 9.13 26.66 -3.53
CA GLU A 32 10.32 26.47 -4.36
C GLU A 32 10.25 25.09 -5.04
N PHE A 33 10.36 25.05 -6.35
CA PHE A 33 10.49 23.79 -7.08
C PHE A 33 11.81 23.13 -6.72
N THR A 34 11.76 21.85 -6.33
CA THR A 34 12.95 21.09 -5.92
C THR A 34 13.27 19.90 -6.81
N GLN A 35 12.23 19.18 -7.28
CA GLN A 35 12.43 17.94 -8.02
C GLN A 35 11.23 17.61 -8.91
N LYS A 36 11.50 16.95 -10.05
CA LYS A 36 10.49 16.27 -10.85
C LYS A 36 10.76 14.77 -10.82
N LEU A 37 9.75 14.00 -10.40
CA LEU A 37 9.79 12.54 -10.41
C LEU A 37 9.13 12.03 -11.70
N LEU A 38 9.73 11.01 -12.28
CA LEU A 38 9.31 10.34 -13.50
C LEU A 38 9.22 8.83 -13.25
N PRO A 39 8.37 8.10 -13.99
CA PRO A 39 8.32 6.64 -13.89
C PRO A 39 9.61 5.98 -14.36
N LEU A 40 9.88 4.77 -13.87
CA LEU A 40 10.95 3.93 -14.40
C LEU A 40 10.62 3.40 -15.78
N GLY A 41 11.66 3.17 -16.60
CA GLY A 41 11.50 2.50 -17.91
C GLY A 41 10.83 3.37 -18.98
N LEU A 42 11.05 4.67 -18.95
CA LEU A 42 10.60 5.57 -20.00
C LEU A 42 11.03 5.07 -21.38
N GLY A 43 10.07 4.65 -22.21
CA GLY A 43 10.28 4.22 -23.61
C GLY A 43 10.30 2.71 -23.82
N GLU A 44 10.31 1.87 -22.82
CA GLU A 44 10.38 0.41 -22.97
C GLU A 44 9.00 -0.29 -22.86
N SER A 45 8.03 0.35 -22.23
CA SER A 45 6.65 -0.16 -22.08
C SER A 45 5.66 0.99 -22.15
N PRO A 46 4.43 0.76 -22.65
CA PRO A 46 3.39 1.76 -22.57
C PRO A 46 3.02 1.97 -21.10
N THR A 47 3.65 2.96 -20.48
CA THR A 47 3.33 3.42 -19.14
C THR A 47 2.44 4.65 -19.25
N TRP A 48 1.39 4.72 -18.43
CA TRP A 48 0.53 5.89 -18.35
C TRP A 48 0.04 6.10 -16.93
N ALA A 49 -0.33 7.34 -16.62
CA ALA A 49 -0.90 7.74 -15.35
C ALA A 49 0.04 7.59 -14.13
N PHE A 50 1.37 7.80 -14.31
CA PHE A 50 2.26 8.01 -13.18
C PHE A 50 1.87 9.30 -12.45
N GLY A 51 1.71 9.22 -11.14
CA GLY A 51 1.18 10.31 -10.32
C GLY A 51 -0.35 10.37 -10.26
N HIS A 52 -1.07 9.34 -10.73
CA HIS A 52 -2.52 9.30 -10.64
C HIS A 52 -3.01 9.45 -9.19
N ASN A 53 -2.40 8.74 -8.28
CA ASN A 53 -2.55 8.94 -6.84
C ASN A 53 -1.19 9.09 -6.16
N ILE A 54 -1.19 9.88 -5.08
CA ILE A 54 -0.04 10.13 -4.24
C ILE A 54 -0.47 9.96 -2.79
N ALA A 55 0.32 9.22 -2.02
CA ALA A 55 0.23 9.16 -0.56
C ALA A 55 1.59 9.49 0.06
N TYR A 56 1.58 10.09 1.24
CA TYR A 56 2.79 10.57 1.89
C TYR A 56 2.67 10.45 3.40
N SER A 57 3.69 9.91 4.03
CA SER A 57 3.83 9.86 5.48
C SER A 57 5.31 9.98 5.87
N GLY A 58 5.62 10.90 6.78
CA GLY A 58 6.99 11.11 7.25
C GLY A 58 8.00 11.39 6.13
N THR A 59 8.91 10.47 5.91
CA THR A 59 9.97 10.52 4.87
C THR A 59 9.67 9.63 3.67
N THR A 60 8.51 8.98 3.63
CA THR A 60 8.10 8.08 2.55
C THR A 60 7.02 8.73 1.67
N LEU A 61 7.19 8.62 0.38
CA LEU A 61 6.24 9.04 -0.65
C LEU A 61 5.89 7.85 -1.52
N ALA A 62 4.61 7.56 -1.66
CA ALA A 62 4.07 6.57 -2.59
C ALA A 62 3.44 7.27 -3.79
N VAL A 63 3.76 6.81 -4.98
CA VAL A 63 3.24 7.33 -6.26
C VAL A 63 2.72 6.19 -7.09
N SER A 64 1.46 6.23 -7.49
CA SER A 64 0.87 5.19 -8.34
C SER A 64 1.13 5.42 -9.82
N GLU A 65 1.31 4.34 -10.57
CA GLU A 65 1.38 4.24 -12.01
C GLU A 65 0.42 3.17 -12.50
N GLN A 66 -0.84 3.52 -12.67
CA GLN A 66 -1.92 2.55 -12.92
C GLN A 66 -1.77 1.77 -14.23
N GLY A 67 -1.19 2.39 -15.24
CA GLY A 67 -0.97 1.78 -16.55
C GLY A 67 0.37 1.05 -16.68
N ALA A 68 1.12 0.90 -15.60
CA ALA A 68 2.38 0.19 -15.64
C ALA A 68 2.20 -1.28 -16.01
N SER A 69 3.05 -1.74 -16.93
CA SER A 69 3.13 -3.13 -17.36
C SER A 69 4.56 -3.60 -17.12
N ARG A 70 4.83 -4.25 -15.98
CA ARG A 70 6.14 -4.85 -15.69
C ARG A 70 6.15 -6.29 -16.17
N ASP A 71 5.39 -7.16 -15.47
CA ASP A 71 5.26 -8.58 -15.80
C ASP A 71 3.97 -8.87 -16.55
N PHE A 72 2.91 -8.08 -16.30
CA PHE A 72 1.57 -8.27 -16.88
C PHE A 72 1.00 -6.94 -17.39
N GLU A 73 0.19 -7.02 -18.42
CA GLU A 73 -0.41 -5.86 -19.07
C GLU A 73 -1.32 -5.06 -18.13
N ASN A 74 -1.03 -3.76 -17.91
CA ASN A 74 -1.78 -2.84 -17.05
C ASN A 74 -1.96 -3.37 -15.61
N GLN A 75 -0.99 -4.07 -15.07
CA GLN A 75 -1.05 -4.54 -13.69
C GLN A 75 -1.10 -3.37 -12.69
N GLY A 76 -0.44 -2.27 -13.03
CA GLY A 76 -0.20 -1.14 -12.13
C GLY A 76 1.00 -1.38 -11.21
N VAL A 77 1.59 -0.30 -10.77
CA VAL A 77 2.72 -0.28 -9.84
C VAL A 77 2.55 0.88 -8.87
N VAL A 78 3.01 0.72 -7.64
CA VAL A 78 3.21 1.82 -6.70
C VAL A 78 4.70 1.96 -6.44
N SER A 79 5.25 3.12 -6.83
CA SER A 79 6.66 3.47 -6.62
C SER A 79 6.82 4.17 -5.29
N LEU A 80 7.69 3.66 -4.44
CA LEU A 80 8.03 4.22 -3.14
C LEU A 80 9.33 5.02 -3.22
N TYR A 81 9.30 6.21 -2.70
CA TYR A 81 10.45 7.11 -2.63
C TYR A 81 10.73 7.46 -1.18
N GLU A 82 12.01 7.47 -0.82
CA GLU A 82 12.49 7.91 0.49
C GLU A 82 13.19 9.28 0.38
N LEU A 83 12.95 10.14 1.35
CA LEU A 83 13.59 11.44 1.42
C LEU A 83 15.02 11.28 1.98
N GLN A 84 16.02 11.48 1.10
CA GLN A 84 17.44 11.39 1.45
C GLN A 84 18.12 12.70 1.03
N ASP A 85 18.80 13.35 1.95
CA ASP A 85 19.53 14.62 1.72
C ASP A 85 18.70 15.71 1.01
N GLY A 86 17.39 15.74 1.29
CA GLY A 86 16.44 16.69 0.72
C GLY A 86 15.92 16.34 -0.67
N LEU A 87 16.27 15.17 -1.22
CA LEU A 87 15.81 14.64 -2.48
C LEU A 87 15.01 13.35 -2.27
N TRP A 88 14.00 13.13 -3.09
CA TRP A 88 13.21 11.91 -3.12
C TRP A 88 13.88 10.89 -4.04
N THR A 89 14.32 9.79 -3.46
CA THR A 89 15.02 8.71 -4.16
C THR A 89 14.13 7.47 -4.18
N LEU A 90 13.97 6.83 -5.35
CA LEU A 90 13.23 5.59 -5.45
C LEU A 90 13.89 4.51 -4.60
N SER A 91 13.09 3.90 -3.73
CA SER A 91 13.54 2.83 -2.82
C SER A 91 12.98 1.47 -3.21
N GLN A 92 11.71 1.41 -3.62
CA GLN A 92 11.04 0.15 -3.94
C GLN A 92 9.90 0.38 -4.94
N GLU A 93 9.58 -0.63 -5.76
CA GLU A 93 8.32 -0.72 -6.49
C GLU A 93 7.47 -1.85 -5.90
N LEU A 94 6.18 -1.59 -5.68
CA LEU A 94 5.21 -2.56 -5.18
C LEU A 94 4.27 -2.99 -6.31
N THR A 95 3.97 -4.28 -6.32
CA THR A 95 2.90 -4.90 -7.11
C THR A 95 2.04 -5.75 -6.16
N HIS A 96 0.90 -6.23 -6.62
CA HIS A 96 0.02 -7.06 -5.80
C HIS A 96 0.19 -8.55 -6.12
N SER A 97 -0.07 -9.42 -5.13
CA SER A 97 0.10 -10.88 -5.23
C SER A 97 -0.78 -11.56 -6.27
N ASP A 98 -1.93 -10.95 -6.61
CA ASP A 98 -2.86 -11.46 -7.62
C ASP A 98 -2.49 -11.09 -9.07
N ALA A 99 -1.42 -10.33 -9.28
CA ALA A 99 -0.93 -10.02 -10.61
C ALA A 99 -0.60 -11.32 -11.38
N GLY A 100 -1.10 -11.42 -12.62
CA GLY A 100 -0.86 -12.60 -13.47
C GLY A 100 -1.82 -13.75 -13.34
N ARG A 101 -2.77 -13.73 -12.40
CA ARG A 101 -3.88 -14.69 -12.40
C ARG A 101 -4.83 -14.45 -13.58
N GLN A 102 -5.46 -15.49 -14.10
CA GLN A 102 -6.56 -15.32 -15.05
C GLN A 102 -7.66 -14.49 -14.38
N TRP A 103 -8.06 -13.36 -14.95
CA TRP A 103 -8.99 -12.41 -14.36
C TRP A 103 -8.43 -11.56 -13.21
N TYR A 104 -7.12 -11.35 -13.18
CA TYR A 104 -6.46 -10.53 -12.16
C TYR A 104 -6.99 -9.08 -12.13
N PRO A 105 -6.98 -8.45 -10.95
CA PRO A 105 -7.24 -7.02 -10.82
C PRO A 105 -6.19 -6.21 -11.61
N ARG A 106 -6.60 -5.08 -12.18
CA ARG A 106 -5.71 -4.17 -12.92
C ARG A 106 -5.69 -2.81 -12.28
N ASN A 107 -4.83 -1.97 -12.79
CA ASN A 107 -4.70 -0.58 -12.35
C ASN A 107 -4.44 -0.48 -10.84
N PHE A 108 -3.54 -1.31 -10.33
CA PHE A 108 -3.09 -1.23 -8.94
C PHE A 108 -2.58 0.17 -8.62
N GLY A 109 -2.87 0.67 -7.41
CA GLY A 109 -2.64 2.04 -7.01
C GLY A 109 -3.80 3.01 -7.34
N ASN A 110 -5.01 2.50 -7.63
CA ASN A 110 -6.18 3.35 -7.88
C ASN A 110 -6.70 3.89 -6.57
N GLY A 111 -6.73 3.53 -5.49
CA GLY A 111 -6.94 4.16 -4.18
C GLY A 111 -5.64 4.02 -3.41
N LEU A 112 -5.07 5.11 -2.98
CA LEU A 112 -3.78 5.10 -2.30
C LEU A 112 -3.87 5.93 -1.03
N SER A 113 -3.55 5.33 0.10
CA SER A 113 -3.42 6.02 1.38
C SER A 113 -2.28 5.44 2.20
N MET A 114 -1.68 6.25 3.06
CA MET A 114 -0.53 5.86 3.87
C MET A 114 -0.58 6.56 5.23
N ASP A 115 -0.29 5.82 6.27
CA ASP A 115 0.01 6.35 7.59
C ASP A 115 1.17 5.55 8.20
N ARG A 116 2.24 6.25 8.56
CA ARG A 116 3.48 5.65 9.08
C ARG A 116 3.99 4.49 8.21
N ASP A 117 3.99 3.29 8.73
CA ASP A 117 4.50 2.08 8.09
C ASP A 117 3.38 1.22 7.46
N THR A 118 2.19 1.78 7.30
CA THR A 118 1.06 1.15 6.63
C THR A 118 0.71 1.88 5.34
N LEU A 119 0.67 1.17 4.23
CA LEU A 119 0.24 1.64 2.92
C LEU A 119 -0.93 0.80 2.43
N VAL A 120 -1.97 1.45 1.92
CA VAL A 120 -3.11 0.78 1.30
C VAL A 120 -3.19 1.19 -0.16
N ALA A 121 -3.30 0.20 -1.04
CA ALA A 121 -3.40 0.41 -2.48
C ALA A 121 -4.53 -0.43 -3.07
N GLY A 122 -5.50 0.22 -3.68
CA GLY A 122 -6.62 -0.45 -4.33
C GLY A 122 -6.37 -0.75 -5.81
N THR A 123 -7.24 -1.56 -6.38
CA THR A 123 -7.30 -1.82 -7.82
C THR A 123 -8.60 -1.28 -8.40
N SER A 124 -8.64 -1.07 -9.71
CA SER A 124 -9.88 -0.76 -10.39
C SER A 124 -9.92 -1.43 -11.75
N ARG A 125 -10.93 -2.24 -11.97
CA ARG A 125 -11.26 -2.72 -13.31
C ARG A 125 -12.77 -2.83 -13.48
N HIS A 126 -13.29 -2.27 -14.55
CA HIS A 126 -14.66 -2.52 -14.99
C HIS A 126 -14.86 -4.03 -15.22
N LEU A 127 -15.82 -4.64 -14.53
CA LEU A 127 -16.29 -6.02 -14.74
C LEU A 127 -15.51 -7.16 -14.05
N VAL A 128 -14.56 -6.89 -13.13
CA VAL A 128 -13.88 -7.91 -12.34
C VAL A 128 -13.82 -7.50 -10.88
N TYR A 129 -13.49 -8.45 -10.01
CA TYR A 129 -13.25 -8.22 -8.59
C TYR A 129 -12.20 -7.14 -8.42
N ASN A 130 -12.50 -6.18 -7.54
CA ASN A 130 -11.56 -5.16 -7.10
C ASN A 130 -11.20 -5.47 -5.65
N PHE A 131 -9.92 -5.30 -5.33
CA PHE A 131 -9.36 -5.56 -4.03
C PHE A 131 -8.62 -4.33 -3.52
N SER A 132 -8.40 -4.27 -2.23
CA SER A 132 -7.44 -3.37 -1.62
C SER A 132 -6.36 -4.20 -0.95
N TYR A 133 -5.12 -3.85 -1.18
CA TYR A 133 -3.95 -4.53 -0.65
C TYR A 133 -3.33 -3.65 0.43
N VAL A 134 -3.03 -4.25 1.55
CA VAL A 134 -2.35 -3.58 2.66
C VAL A 134 -0.88 -4.01 2.63
N PHE A 135 0.01 -3.04 2.73
CA PHE A 135 1.45 -3.25 2.83
C PHE A 135 1.93 -2.70 4.15
N GLY A 136 2.73 -3.49 4.83
CA GLY A 136 3.45 -3.10 6.03
C GLY A 136 4.94 -2.87 5.73
N ARG A 137 5.56 -1.92 6.42
CA ARG A 137 7.01 -1.71 6.38
C ARG A 137 7.66 -2.46 7.51
N GLY A 138 8.48 -3.44 7.19
CA GLY A 138 9.25 -4.20 8.18
C GLY A 138 10.36 -3.36 8.81
N GLY A 139 10.92 -3.83 9.92
CA GLY A 139 12.06 -3.20 10.59
C GLY A 139 13.32 -3.12 9.72
N ASP A 140 13.42 -3.94 8.68
CA ASP A 140 14.44 -3.86 7.63
C ASP A 140 14.21 -2.73 6.62
N GLY A 141 13.12 -1.98 6.77
CA GLY A 141 12.71 -0.89 5.89
C GLY A 141 12.05 -1.34 4.57
N VAL A 142 11.83 -2.65 4.38
CA VAL A 142 11.22 -3.21 3.18
C VAL A 142 9.70 -3.29 3.36
N TRP A 143 8.97 -2.85 2.34
CA TRP A 143 7.52 -2.95 2.31
C TRP A 143 7.09 -4.29 1.72
N ARG A 144 6.15 -4.95 2.41
CA ARG A 144 5.59 -6.24 2.01
C ARG A 144 4.07 -6.20 2.06
N GLU A 145 3.42 -6.96 1.18
CA GLU A 145 1.99 -7.18 1.25
C GLU A 145 1.68 -8.03 2.49
N VAL A 146 0.81 -7.51 3.36
CA VAL A 146 0.42 -8.17 4.62
C VAL A 146 -1.03 -8.62 4.61
N ALA A 147 -1.90 -7.98 3.81
CA ALA A 147 -3.30 -8.38 3.71
C ALA A 147 -3.91 -8.02 2.34
N VAL A 148 -4.91 -8.80 1.95
CA VAL A 148 -5.80 -8.52 0.81
C VAL A 148 -7.21 -8.34 1.35
N LEU A 149 -7.81 -7.18 1.12
CA LEU A 149 -9.12 -6.83 1.63
C LEU A 149 -10.19 -7.01 0.55
N GLU A 150 -11.26 -7.65 0.96
CA GLU A 150 -12.48 -7.85 0.19
C GLU A 150 -13.67 -7.24 0.94
N PRO A 151 -14.74 -6.84 0.26
CA PRO A 151 -15.98 -6.45 0.96
C PRO A 151 -16.55 -7.64 1.73
N GLY A 152 -16.82 -7.45 3.03
CA GLY A 152 -17.25 -8.53 3.93
C GLY A 152 -18.67 -9.06 3.67
N ASP A 153 -19.47 -8.36 2.89
CA ASP A 153 -20.84 -8.70 2.48
C ASP A 153 -20.92 -9.11 0.99
N ALA A 154 -19.81 -9.63 0.47
CA ALA A 154 -19.70 -10.08 -0.92
C ALA A 154 -20.96 -10.84 -1.35
N THR A 155 -21.73 -10.23 -2.23
CA THR A 155 -22.94 -10.81 -2.80
C THR A 155 -22.62 -12.06 -3.63
N PRO A 156 -23.58 -12.98 -3.87
CA PRO A 156 -23.32 -14.27 -4.50
C PRO A 156 -22.48 -14.16 -5.79
N PRO A 157 -21.69 -15.18 -6.14
CA PRO A 157 -20.82 -15.17 -7.32
C PRO A 157 -21.59 -14.77 -8.58
N GLY A 158 -21.18 -13.69 -9.21
CA GLY A 158 -21.82 -13.18 -10.44
C GLY A 158 -22.25 -11.72 -10.38
N TRP A 159 -22.27 -11.08 -9.22
CA TRP A 159 -22.52 -9.65 -9.07
C TRP A 159 -21.21 -8.97 -8.69
N PHE A 160 -20.71 -8.17 -9.60
CA PHE A 160 -19.40 -7.53 -9.46
C PHE A 160 -19.52 -6.33 -8.53
N GLU A 161 -18.80 -6.35 -7.43
CA GLU A 161 -18.63 -5.19 -6.56
C GLU A 161 -17.75 -4.18 -7.26
N ARG A 162 -18.43 -3.21 -7.87
CA ARG A 162 -17.77 -2.20 -8.66
C ARG A 162 -17.25 -1.10 -7.76
N GLY A 163 -15.99 -0.77 -7.94
CA GLY A 163 -15.38 0.38 -7.33
C GLY A 163 -14.82 0.19 -5.92
N PHE A 164 -14.82 -1.05 -5.34
CA PHE A 164 -14.08 -1.30 -4.10
C PHE A 164 -12.59 -1.00 -4.31
N GLY A 165 -11.96 -0.29 -3.36
CA GLY A 165 -10.57 0.10 -3.49
C GLY A 165 -10.30 1.36 -4.33
N GLN A 166 -11.32 2.02 -4.86
CA GLN A 166 -11.12 3.27 -5.61
C GLN A 166 -10.71 4.47 -4.73
N GLY A 167 -10.97 4.39 -3.45
CA GLY A 167 -10.52 5.35 -2.45
C GLY A 167 -10.28 4.64 -1.14
N SER A 168 -9.29 5.09 -0.41
CA SER A 168 -8.99 4.60 0.93
C SER A 168 -8.51 5.71 1.83
N ALA A 169 -8.64 5.51 3.14
CA ALA A 169 -8.03 6.37 4.15
C ALA A 169 -7.60 5.49 5.32
N VAL A 170 -6.31 5.52 5.66
CA VAL A 170 -5.73 4.81 6.79
C VAL A 170 -5.24 5.80 7.83
N GLN A 171 -5.46 5.50 9.10
CA GLN A 171 -4.93 6.23 10.24
C GLN A 171 -4.73 5.28 11.43
N GLY A 172 -3.49 5.04 11.83
CA GLY A 172 -3.13 3.99 12.77
C GLY A 172 -3.60 2.64 12.23
N ASP A 173 -4.32 1.92 13.06
CA ASP A 173 -4.91 0.61 12.81
C ASP A 173 -6.32 0.65 12.18
N ARG A 174 -6.81 1.84 11.80
CA ARG A 174 -8.13 2.00 11.18
C ARG A 174 -8.03 2.34 9.73
N LEU A 175 -8.76 1.60 8.93
CA LEU A 175 -8.84 1.77 7.49
C LEU A 175 -10.31 1.88 7.05
N VAL A 176 -10.57 2.79 6.13
CA VAL A 176 -11.84 2.86 5.40
C VAL A 176 -11.54 2.72 3.91
N VAL A 177 -12.25 1.84 3.25
CA VAL A 177 -12.17 1.60 1.81
C VAL A 177 -13.52 1.94 1.16
N ALA A 178 -13.48 2.75 0.11
CA ALA A 178 -14.66 3.14 -0.65
C ALA A 178 -14.97 2.14 -1.78
N ALA A 179 -16.24 1.88 -1.99
CA ALA A 179 -16.80 1.15 -3.12
C ALA A 179 -17.83 2.03 -3.84
N SER A 180 -17.35 2.88 -4.75
CA SER A 180 -18.14 3.99 -5.31
C SER A 180 -19.30 3.57 -6.22
N GLU A 181 -19.28 2.36 -6.74
CA GLU A 181 -20.29 1.84 -7.69
C GLU A 181 -21.02 0.60 -7.17
N GLU A 182 -21.04 0.39 -5.87
CA GLU A 182 -21.71 -0.78 -5.29
C GLU A 182 -23.21 -0.76 -5.46
N HIS A 183 -23.78 -1.94 -5.66
CA HIS A 183 -25.22 -2.15 -5.79
C HIS A 183 -25.77 -2.75 -4.50
N ILE A 184 -26.49 -1.95 -3.70
CA ILE A 184 -27.06 -2.41 -2.41
C ILE A 184 -28.38 -3.17 -2.62
N THR A 185 -29.00 -3.13 -3.81
CA THR A 185 -30.30 -3.76 -4.04
C THR A 185 -30.36 -4.55 -5.33
N THR A 186 -31.13 -5.63 -5.30
CA THR A 186 -31.31 -6.55 -6.43
C THR A 186 -32.15 -5.99 -7.59
N TYR A 187 -32.95 -4.91 -7.39
CA TYR A 187 -33.70 -4.24 -8.46
C TYR A 187 -34.53 -3.05 -7.93
N PRO A 188 -34.61 -1.90 -8.60
CA PRO A 188 -33.82 -1.48 -9.76
C PRO A 188 -32.38 -1.19 -9.37
N HIS A 189 -31.43 -1.48 -10.27
CA HIS A 189 -29.98 -1.29 -10.05
C HIS A 189 -29.66 0.17 -9.75
N THR A 190 -29.66 0.55 -8.49
CA THR A 190 -29.21 1.86 -8.02
C THR A 190 -27.76 1.75 -7.55
N ARG A 191 -26.86 2.44 -8.22
CA ARG A 191 -25.46 2.59 -7.77
C ARG A 191 -25.47 3.60 -6.62
N THR A 192 -25.43 3.12 -5.40
CA THR A 192 -25.47 3.97 -4.21
C THR A 192 -24.08 4.19 -3.62
N GLY A 193 -23.14 3.31 -3.93
CA GLY A 193 -21.84 3.28 -3.28
C GLY A 193 -21.92 2.79 -1.83
N ALA A 194 -20.77 2.37 -1.29
CA ALA A 194 -20.58 1.99 0.10
C ALA A 194 -19.20 2.40 0.59
N ALA A 195 -18.98 2.31 1.90
CA ALA A 195 -17.69 2.41 2.52
C ALA A 195 -17.56 1.31 3.58
N TYR A 196 -16.45 0.60 3.54
CA TYR A 196 -16.13 -0.49 4.44
C TYR A 196 -15.07 -0.04 5.43
N ALA A 197 -15.28 -0.29 6.70
CA ALA A 197 -14.32 -0.01 7.75
C ALA A 197 -13.65 -1.31 8.17
N PHE A 198 -12.33 -1.28 8.25
CA PHE A 198 -11.49 -2.38 8.69
C PHE A 198 -10.68 -1.93 9.91
N ASP A 199 -10.43 -2.84 10.80
CA ASP A 199 -9.53 -2.67 11.92
C ASP A 199 -8.27 -3.50 11.62
N LEU A 200 -7.17 -2.81 11.39
CA LEU A 200 -5.89 -3.44 11.04
C LEU A 200 -5.13 -3.93 12.28
N SER A 201 -5.62 -3.61 13.49
CA SER A 201 -5.01 -4.11 14.72
C SER A 201 -5.05 -5.64 14.83
N CYS A 202 -5.99 -6.26 14.09
CA CYS A 202 -6.10 -7.72 14.00
C CYS A 202 -5.31 -8.34 12.83
N GLU A 203 -4.79 -7.51 11.89
CA GLU A 203 -4.10 -7.99 10.68
C GLU A 203 -2.58 -7.74 10.72
N ILE A 204 -2.11 -6.77 11.53
CA ILE A 204 -0.69 -6.60 11.83
C ILE A 204 -0.44 -7.29 13.17
N CYS A 205 -0.16 -8.56 13.08
CA CYS A 205 0.14 -9.39 14.25
C CYS A 205 1.57 -9.07 14.71
N ASP A 206 1.71 -8.46 15.88
CA ASP A 206 3.03 -8.16 16.45
C ASP A 206 3.91 -9.41 16.57
N ALA A 207 3.31 -10.59 16.61
CA ALA A 207 4.01 -11.86 16.67
C ALA A 207 4.39 -12.43 15.28
N ASP A 208 3.87 -11.88 14.17
CA ASP A 208 4.27 -12.19 12.79
C ASP A 208 5.53 -11.39 12.44
N LEU A 209 6.67 -11.88 12.90
CA LEU A 209 7.95 -11.18 12.79
C LEU A 209 8.64 -11.33 11.45
N ASP A 210 8.26 -12.33 10.65
CA ASP A 210 8.74 -12.46 9.27
C ASP A 210 7.79 -11.80 8.26
N ALA A 211 6.64 -11.29 8.74
CA ALA A 211 5.64 -10.56 7.99
C ALA A 211 5.09 -11.33 6.78
N ASP A 212 4.94 -12.67 6.90
CA ASP A 212 4.36 -13.50 5.86
C ASP A 212 2.82 -13.63 5.98
N GLY A 213 2.22 -13.05 7.04
CA GLY A 213 0.79 -13.05 7.32
C GLY A 213 0.30 -14.32 8.01
N THR A 214 1.20 -15.21 8.45
CA THR A 214 0.84 -16.45 9.13
C THR A 214 1.75 -16.74 10.31
N LEU A 215 1.21 -16.91 11.51
CA LEU A 215 2.00 -17.30 12.67
C LEU A 215 2.53 -18.73 12.53
N THR A 216 3.83 -18.85 12.42
CA THR A 216 4.53 -20.11 12.22
C THR A 216 5.76 -20.23 13.13
N ILE A 217 6.44 -21.36 13.06
CA ILE A 217 7.73 -21.55 13.74
C ILE A 217 8.81 -20.57 13.23
N PHE A 218 8.64 -20.00 12.03
CA PHE A 218 9.62 -19.06 11.46
C PHE A 218 9.58 -17.71 12.17
N ASP A 219 8.41 -17.25 12.64
CA ASP A 219 8.29 -16.06 13.47
C ASP A 219 9.00 -16.25 14.81
N PHE A 220 8.83 -17.44 15.38
CA PHE A 220 9.52 -17.81 16.60
C PHE A 220 11.04 -17.81 16.44
N LEU A 221 11.54 -18.30 15.32
CA LEU A 221 12.96 -18.26 14.99
C LEU A 221 13.44 -16.84 14.74
N THR A 222 12.62 -16.01 14.13
CA THR A 222 12.91 -14.59 13.89
C THR A 222 13.01 -13.86 15.23
N PHE A 223 12.06 -14.08 16.16
CA PHE A 223 12.15 -13.53 17.50
C PHE A 223 13.49 -13.88 18.19
N PHE A 224 13.88 -15.16 18.17
CA PHE A 224 15.13 -15.58 18.79
C PHE A 224 16.35 -14.95 18.17
N ASN A 225 16.37 -14.77 16.85
CA ASN A 225 17.46 -14.11 16.14
C ASN A 225 17.57 -12.62 16.54
N LEU A 226 16.45 -11.93 16.64
CA LEU A 226 16.39 -10.53 17.08
C LEU A 226 16.82 -10.40 18.53
N PHE A 227 16.34 -11.29 19.41
CA PHE A 227 16.69 -11.30 20.82
C PHE A 227 18.19 -11.54 21.06
N ASP A 228 18.76 -12.53 20.35
CA ASP A 228 20.22 -12.85 20.43
C ASP A 228 21.09 -11.72 19.85
N ALA A 229 20.59 -11.01 18.83
CA ALA A 229 21.24 -9.84 18.25
C ALA A 229 21.15 -8.59 19.12
N GLY A 230 20.32 -8.58 20.16
CA GLY A 230 20.08 -7.39 20.98
C GLY A 230 19.24 -6.34 20.24
N ASP A 231 18.41 -6.75 19.28
CA ASP A 231 17.59 -5.85 18.49
C ASP A 231 16.37 -5.38 19.29
N ALA A 232 16.08 -4.07 19.23
CA ALA A 232 14.98 -3.45 19.94
C ALA A 232 13.59 -3.99 19.51
N GLN A 233 13.48 -4.65 18.37
CA GLN A 233 12.25 -5.32 17.96
C GLN A 233 11.89 -6.54 18.81
N ALA A 234 12.85 -7.07 19.56
CA ALA A 234 12.62 -8.14 20.52
C ALA A 234 12.17 -7.64 21.91
N ASP A 235 12.12 -6.32 22.13
CA ASP A 235 11.60 -5.68 23.34
C ASP A 235 10.06 -5.64 23.28
N PHE A 236 9.45 -6.78 23.59
CA PHE A 236 8.00 -7.01 23.44
C PHE A 236 7.18 -6.42 24.58
N ASP A 237 7.78 -6.22 25.76
CA ASP A 237 7.11 -5.56 26.88
C ASP A 237 7.40 -4.06 26.94
N SER A 238 8.27 -3.57 26.03
CA SER A 238 8.62 -2.16 25.84
C SER A 238 9.22 -1.51 27.09
N ASP A 239 9.95 -2.27 27.90
CA ASP A 239 10.60 -1.75 29.09
C ASP A 239 12.02 -1.21 28.83
N GLY A 240 12.56 -1.45 27.63
CA GLY A 240 13.87 -1.01 27.13
C GLY A 240 15.01 -1.97 27.50
N GLU A 241 14.74 -3.13 28.09
CA GLU A 241 15.71 -4.15 28.44
C GLU A 241 15.30 -5.50 27.85
N LEU A 242 16.18 -6.16 27.09
CA LEU A 242 15.89 -7.50 26.56
C LEU A 242 16.05 -8.56 27.65
N THR A 243 14.92 -9.13 28.10
CA THR A 243 14.86 -10.08 29.20
C THR A 243 13.97 -11.28 28.86
N ILE A 244 13.83 -12.20 29.82
CA ILE A 244 12.89 -13.31 29.70
C ILE A 244 11.41 -12.83 29.63
N PHE A 245 11.12 -11.62 30.06
CA PHE A 245 9.76 -11.08 30.05
C PHE A 245 9.33 -10.74 28.62
N ASP A 246 10.25 -10.32 27.76
CA ASP A 246 9.98 -10.12 26.32
C ASP A 246 9.61 -11.43 25.64
N PHE A 247 10.32 -12.51 25.97
CA PHE A 247 9.98 -13.83 25.46
C PHE A 247 8.56 -14.25 25.90
N LEU A 248 8.18 -13.99 27.16
CA LEU A 248 6.85 -14.32 27.65
C LEU A 248 5.77 -13.42 27.04
N ALA A 249 6.08 -12.14 26.80
CA ALA A 249 5.20 -11.21 26.11
C ALA A 249 5.01 -11.66 24.62
N TYR A 250 6.09 -11.99 23.93
CA TYR A 250 6.04 -12.54 22.58
C TYR A 250 5.23 -13.83 22.51
N GLN A 251 5.49 -14.80 23.41
CA GLN A 251 4.75 -16.05 23.47
C GLN A 251 3.25 -15.80 23.69
N THR A 252 2.91 -14.83 24.55
CA THR A 252 1.51 -14.47 24.79
C THR A 252 0.85 -13.93 23.52
N ALA A 253 1.52 -13.04 22.79
CA ALA A 253 1.04 -12.51 21.53
C ALA A 253 0.91 -13.61 20.46
N PHE A 254 1.86 -14.54 20.40
CA PHE A 254 1.84 -15.68 19.48
C PHE A 254 0.70 -16.66 19.80
N ASP A 255 0.43 -16.94 21.08
CA ASP A 255 -0.63 -17.86 21.53
C ASP A 255 -2.04 -17.25 21.35
N VAL A 256 -2.17 -15.93 21.46
CA VAL A 256 -3.43 -15.22 21.17
C VAL A 256 -3.77 -15.32 19.67
N GLY A 257 -2.75 -15.36 18.85
CA GLY A 257 -2.93 -15.40 17.40
C GLY A 257 -3.19 -14.02 16.80
N CYS A 258 -3.28 -13.98 15.49
CA CYS A 258 -3.77 -12.85 14.73
C CYS A 258 -5.29 -13.02 14.55
N GLU A 259 -6.09 -12.67 15.56
CA GLU A 259 -7.57 -12.68 15.49
C GLU A 259 -8.11 -11.40 14.84
#